data_15487a61f73e4b8a7b3e4a81e777d440
#
_entry.id   15487a61f73e4b8a7b3e4a81e777d440
#
_cell.length_a   1.000
_cell.length_b   1.000
_cell.length_c   1.000
_cell.angle_alpha   90.00
_cell.angle_beta   90.00
_cell.angle_gamma   90.00
#
_symmetry.space_group_name_H-M   'P 1'
#
loop_
_entity.id
_entity.type
_entity.pdbx_description
1 polymer ?
#
loop_
_entity_poly.entity_id
_entity_poly.type
_entity_poly.pdbx_seq_one_letter_code
_entity_poly.pdbx_strand_id
1 'polypeptide(L)'
;MNDFGESRELFQLRSGRIILDEDMSDKMFLIKQLHPERADETTTGFEWSEMGMANLFGELYHKEVRYCQEHKCWYTYDSGAWRRDEGAILVSEKIKDFVRLMILYCGEINDDDLRKNYTAFVNKMGDRRMRDRILKDATGELHISAAQFDANPYLINCLNGTYDLSDFTFREPRWDDYLTMQTAFRHTVNRDIRCERWETFIDEVTEGDKDKADFLQRALGYSMLGLSNEECMFILHGKTTRNGKSTLLNTIETMLGDYARVAPVGIICKGDRLRDAEAASPTLAGLKGKRFVTMSESNEYGKLDEEQIKKFTGGEEITARALYQAATTFLPQFTLWLSCNDLPMVTDKSIFASERIKVVEFNRHFKPEEQDINLKNELTSQEAMSGIFMWMIRGYIRYKQNGLKMAPHLKKVVRQYEKDNDLVLQFLEARCERCDDAVMKSKDLYNSFKIWAKAEGAPVLSARKFNSEMERHPDWFERKSFKDGYPVYYGIKMKDVL
;
A
#
# COMPACT_ATOMS: atom_id res chain seq x y z
N MET A 1 7.67 20.25 -30.90
CA MET A 1 7.52 19.26 -31.95
C MET A 1 8.60 18.23 -31.71
N ASN A 2 8.32 17.20 -30.96
CA ASN A 2 9.10 15.98 -30.91
C ASN A 2 8.09 14.84 -30.83
N ASP A 3 8.01 14.14 -31.92
CA ASP A 3 7.23 12.94 -32.14
C ASP A 3 7.68 11.86 -31.12
N PHE A 4 6.83 11.55 -30.17
CA PHE A 4 6.99 10.35 -29.36
C PHE A 4 6.56 9.18 -30.22
N GLY A 5 7.53 8.27 -30.43
CA GLY A 5 7.38 7.12 -31.28
C GLY A 5 6.15 6.29 -30.95
N GLU A 6 5.24 6.27 -31.88
CA GLU A 6 4.21 5.26 -31.97
C GLU A 6 4.88 3.88 -32.00
N SER A 7 4.43 2.99 -31.13
CA SER A 7 4.75 1.57 -31.20
C SER A 7 4.41 1.08 -32.61
N ARG A 8 5.43 0.87 -33.42
CA ARG A 8 5.25 0.37 -34.79
C ARG A 8 4.75 -1.07 -34.69
N GLU A 9 3.45 -1.25 -34.88
CA GLU A 9 2.86 -2.57 -35.08
C GLU A 9 3.54 -3.29 -36.25
N LEU A 10 3.84 -4.58 -36.04
CA LEU A 10 4.32 -5.51 -37.05
C LEU A 10 3.38 -5.49 -38.27
N PHE A 11 3.73 -4.78 -39.31
CA PHE A 11 3.02 -4.85 -40.59
C PHE A 11 3.38 -6.18 -41.27
N GLN A 12 2.52 -7.17 -41.10
CA GLN A 12 2.54 -8.36 -41.93
C GLN A 12 2.03 -7.99 -43.35
N LEU A 13 2.94 -7.75 -44.26
CA LEU A 13 2.54 -7.62 -45.66
C LEU A 13 1.98 -8.97 -46.12
N ARG A 14 0.87 -8.95 -46.88
CA ARG A 14 0.26 -10.13 -47.53
C ARG A 14 1.21 -10.94 -48.40
N SER A 15 2.41 -10.44 -48.65
CA SER A 15 3.49 -11.04 -49.43
C SER A 15 4.41 -11.97 -48.61
N GLY A 16 4.16 -12.19 -47.31
CA GLY A 16 5.01 -13.07 -46.49
C GLY A 16 6.39 -12.53 -46.14
N ARG A 17 6.71 -11.27 -46.45
CA ARG A 17 7.97 -10.64 -46.01
C ARG A 17 7.78 -10.12 -44.57
N ILE A 18 8.63 -10.63 -43.69
CA ILE A 18 8.76 -10.10 -42.32
C ILE A 18 9.62 -8.83 -42.41
N ILE A 19 9.09 -7.68 -42.05
CA ILE A 19 9.88 -6.48 -41.85
C ILE A 19 10.26 -6.47 -40.35
N LEU A 20 11.57 -6.47 -40.08
CA LEU A 20 12.09 -6.34 -38.72
C LEU A 20 11.79 -4.91 -38.26
N ASP A 21 11.15 -4.76 -37.09
CA ASP A 21 11.15 -3.51 -36.39
C ASP A 21 12.53 -3.24 -35.75
N GLU A 22 12.73 -2.09 -35.14
CA GLU A 22 14.02 -1.70 -34.56
C GLU A 22 14.46 -2.69 -33.46
N ASP A 23 13.54 -3.13 -32.61
CA ASP A 23 13.79 -4.11 -31.54
C ASP A 23 14.23 -5.48 -32.09
N MET A 24 13.58 -5.99 -33.13
CA MET A 24 13.97 -7.23 -33.79
C MET A 24 15.34 -7.11 -34.51
N SER A 25 15.67 -5.93 -35.04
CA SER A 25 16.96 -5.66 -35.64
C SER A 25 18.10 -5.70 -34.62
N ASP A 26 17.86 -5.11 -33.42
CA ASP A 26 18.81 -5.14 -32.32
C ASP A 26 19.04 -6.58 -31.81
N LYS A 27 17.96 -7.34 -31.65
CA LYS A 27 18.03 -8.75 -31.27
C LYS A 27 18.79 -9.58 -32.31
N MET A 28 18.57 -9.34 -33.61
CA MET A 28 19.32 -10.04 -34.68
C MET A 28 20.80 -9.71 -34.63
N PHE A 29 21.17 -8.45 -34.34
CA PHE A 29 22.57 -8.07 -34.17
C PHE A 29 23.21 -8.83 -32.99
N LEU A 30 22.52 -8.95 -31.86
CA LEU A 30 22.98 -9.71 -30.70
C LEU A 30 23.12 -11.22 -31.03
N ILE A 31 22.17 -11.79 -31.78
CA ILE A 31 22.23 -13.19 -32.20
C ILE A 31 23.50 -13.47 -32.99
N LYS A 32 23.87 -12.63 -33.95
CA LYS A 32 25.08 -12.76 -34.74
C LYS A 32 26.36 -12.77 -33.90
N GLN A 33 26.34 -12.07 -32.76
CA GLN A 33 27.47 -12.03 -31.83
C GLN A 33 27.48 -13.20 -30.85
N LEU A 34 26.34 -13.55 -30.30
CA LEU A 34 26.18 -14.51 -29.19
C LEU A 34 25.96 -15.96 -29.69
N HIS A 35 25.59 -16.14 -30.94
CA HIS A 35 25.24 -17.43 -31.52
C HIS A 35 25.97 -17.62 -32.87
N PRO A 36 27.29 -17.77 -32.85
CA PRO A 36 28.11 -17.82 -34.07
C PRO A 36 27.84 -19.06 -34.92
N GLU A 37 28.15 -18.96 -36.22
CA GLU A 37 28.03 -20.06 -37.16
C GLU A 37 28.80 -21.32 -36.73
N ARG A 38 29.90 -21.16 -35.97
CA ARG A 38 30.70 -22.25 -35.42
C ARG A 38 30.77 -22.13 -33.91
N ALA A 39 30.20 -23.11 -33.24
CA ALA A 39 30.25 -23.25 -31.78
C ALA A 39 31.59 -23.82 -31.28
N ASP A 40 32.66 -23.64 -32.03
CA ASP A 40 33.97 -24.11 -31.67
C ASP A 40 34.76 -23.01 -30.94
N GLU A 41 35.11 -23.27 -29.77
CA GLU A 41 36.26 -22.72 -29.04
C GLU A 41 36.06 -21.68 -27.95
N THR A 42 34.97 -20.91 -27.87
CA THR A 42 34.98 -19.85 -26.82
C THR A 42 33.69 -19.56 -26.15
N THR A 43 32.60 -20.22 -26.38
CA THR A 43 31.32 -19.74 -25.99
C THR A 43 30.55 -20.65 -25.05
N THR A 44 30.43 -20.29 -24.07
CA THR A 44 29.55 -20.10 -22.97
C THR A 44 28.04 -20.19 -23.32
N GLY A 45 27.56 -21.39 -23.75
CA GLY A 45 26.15 -21.70 -23.56
C GLY A 45 25.19 -21.34 -24.70
N PHE A 46 25.65 -20.76 -25.82
CA PHE A 46 24.78 -20.45 -26.97
C PHE A 46 24.85 -21.51 -28.08
N GLU A 47 24.98 -22.76 -27.70
CA GLU A 47 25.05 -23.90 -28.62
C GLU A 47 23.71 -24.11 -29.35
N TRP A 48 23.76 -24.84 -30.48
CA TRP A 48 22.58 -25.30 -31.21
C TRP A 48 21.88 -26.48 -30.50
N SER A 49 21.52 -26.26 -29.26
CA SER A 49 20.86 -27.21 -28.37
C SER A 49 19.68 -26.56 -27.66
N GLU A 50 18.83 -27.35 -27.01
CA GLU A 50 17.72 -26.81 -26.23
C GLU A 50 18.22 -25.87 -25.12
N MET A 51 19.28 -26.26 -24.43
CA MET A 51 19.91 -25.46 -23.36
C MET A 51 20.55 -24.18 -23.95
N GLY A 52 21.28 -24.23 -25.05
CA GLY A 52 21.85 -23.05 -25.68
C GLY A 52 20.77 -22.08 -26.17
N MET A 53 19.64 -22.59 -26.67
CA MET A 53 18.50 -21.76 -27.05
C MET A 53 17.81 -21.13 -25.84
N ALA A 54 17.75 -21.82 -24.70
CA ALA A 54 17.22 -21.26 -23.48
C ALA A 54 18.08 -20.10 -22.96
N ASN A 55 19.41 -20.27 -22.99
CA ASN A 55 20.34 -19.21 -22.57
C ASN A 55 20.25 -18.01 -23.51
N LEU A 56 20.23 -18.27 -24.85
CA LEU A 56 20.08 -17.20 -25.85
C LEU A 56 18.75 -16.46 -25.70
N PHE A 57 17.64 -17.18 -25.46
CA PHE A 57 16.34 -16.56 -25.16
C PHE A 57 16.42 -15.70 -23.90
N GLY A 58 17.06 -16.21 -22.84
CA GLY A 58 17.29 -15.47 -21.60
C GLY A 58 18.01 -14.15 -21.88
N GLU A 59 19.10 -14.17 -22.64
CA GLU A 59 19.87 -12.96 -22.94
C GLU A 59 19.08 -11.96 -23.78
N LEU A 60 18.36 -12.41 -24.80
CA LEU A 60 17.60 -11.52 -25.69
C LEU A 60 16.36 -10.90 -25.04
N TYR A 61 15.73 -11.62 -24.10
CA TYR A 61 14.44 -11.22 -23.55
C TYR A 61 14.48 -10.85 -22.06
N HIS A 62 15.67 -10.74 -21.43
CA HIS A 62 15.77 -10.41 -20.01
C HIS A 62 15.16 -9.07 -19.60
N LYS A 63 15.01 -8.13 -20.53
CA LYS A 63 14.34 -6.85 -20.29
C LYS A 63 12.82 -6.93 -20.41
N GLU A 64 12.30 -8.00 -20.99
CA GLU A 64 10.90 -8.15 -21.34
C GLU A 64 10.19 -9.23 -20.52
N VAL A 65 10.90 -10.27 -20.08
CA VAL A 65 10.31 -11.39 -19.34
C VAL A 65 11.15 -11.80 -18.13
N ARG A 66 10.49 -12.23 -17.07
CA ARG A 66 11.07 -12.79 -15.85
C ARG A 66 10.22 -13.95 -15.36
N TYR A 67 10.84 -14.92 -14.70
CA TYR A 67 10.14 -16.00 -14.03
C TYR A 67 10.29 -15.91 -12.52
N CYS A 68 9.18 -15.84 -11.80
CA CYS A 68 9.18 -15.83 -10.34
C CYS A 68 8.80 -17.21 -9.82
N GLN A 69 9.76 -17.88 -9.17
CA GLN A 69 9.59 -19.24 -8.64
C GLN A 69 8.54 -19.28 -7.52
N GLU A 70 8.53 -18.30 -6.63
CA GLU A 70 7.60 -18.23 -5.49
C GLU A 70 6.16 -18.04 -5.95
N HIS A 71 5.97 -17.30 -7.04
CA HIS A 71 4.66 -17.10 -7.66
C HIS A 71 4.31 -18.18 -8.69
N LYS A 72 5.27 -19.01 -9.07
CA LYS A 72 5.16 -20.05 -10.10
C LYS A 72 4.61 -19.51 -11.41
N CYS A 73 4.98 -18.31 -11.80
CA CYS A 73 4.49 -17.67 -13.01
C CYS A 73 5.54 -16.77 -13.68
N TRP A 74 5.32 -16.54 -14.96
CA TRP A 74 6.04 -15.56 -15.73
C TRP A 74 5.52 -14.16 -15.46
N TYR A 75 6.39 -13.19 -15.66
CA TYR A 75 6.10 -11.77 -15.70
C TYR A 75 6.59 -11.21 -17.01
N THR A 76 5.82 -10.31 -17.59
CA THR A 76 6.21 -9.56 -18.79
C THR A 76 6.26 -8.09 -18.47
N TYR A 77 7.29 -7.41 -18.99
CA TYR A 77 7.40 -5.97 -18.89
C TYR A 77 6.64 -5.32 -20.04
N ASP A 78 5.63 -4.54 -19.69
CA ASP A 78 4.80 -3.83 -20.64
C ASP A 78 4.38 -2.46 -20.09
N SER A 79 4.43 -1.44 -20.94
CA SER A 79 3.96 -0.08 -20.63
C SER A 79 4.53 0.46 -19.32
N GLY A 80 5.80 0.15 -19.02
CA GLY A 80 6.51 0.64 -17.85
C GLY A 80 6.30 -0.17 -16.56
N ALA A 81 5.62 -1.32 -16.60
CA ALA A 81 5.42 -2.17 -15.43
C ALA A 81 5.56 -3.66 -15.72
N TRP A 82 5.98 -4.42 -14.72
CA TRP A 82 5.96 -5.87 -14.76
C TRP A 82 4.58 -6.41 -14.44
N ARG A 83 3.99 -7.17 -15.37
CA ARG A 83 2.65 -7.75 -15.22
C ARG A 83 2.74 -9.27 -15.18
N ARG A 84 1.91 -9.90 -14.34
CA ARG A 84 1.81 -11.36 -14.28
C ARG A 84 1.26 -11.89 -15.61
N ASP A 85 1.96 -12.85 -16.19
CA ASP A 85 1.51 -13.56 -17.38
C ASP A 85 0.78 -14.84 -16.96
N GLU A 86 -0.50 -14.70 -16.65
CA GLU A 86 -1.33 -15.83 -16.25
C GLU A 86 -1.49 -16.82 -17.40
N GLY A 87 -1.12 -18.07 -17.13
CA GLY A 87 -1.14 -19.14 -18.15
C GLY A 87 0.03 -19.09 -19.15
N ALA A 88 1.03 -18.23 -18.92
CA ALA A 88 2.22 -18.08 -19.77
C ALA A 88 1.88 -17.78 -21.25
N ILE A 89 0.83 -16.98 -21.48
CA ILE A 89 0.34 -16.67 -22.84
C ILE A 89 1.31 -15.74 -23.55
N LEU A 90 1.73 -14.65 -22.89
CA LEU A 90 2.60 -13.64 -23.50
C LEU A 90 4.00 -14.17 -23.72
N VAL A 91 4.57 -14.90 -22.77
CA VAL A 91 5.89 -15.53 -22.95
C VAL A 91 5.86 -16.60 -24.03
N SER A 92 4.72 -17.28 -24.22
CA SER A 92 4.53 -18.23 -25.31
C SER A 92 4.49 -17.56 -26.70
N GLU A 93 4.06 -16.32 -26.79
CA GLU A 93 4.21 -15.54 -28.04
C GLU A 93 5.67 -15.07 -28.23
N LYS A 94 6.32 -14.60 -27.16
CA LYS A 94 7.74 -14.22 -27.22
C LYS A 94 8.66 -15.34 -27.71
N ILE A 95 8.45 -16.60 -27.28
CA ILE A 95 9.24 -17.73 -27.80
C ILE A 95 8.93 -18.02 -29.26
N LYS A 96 7.73 -17.74 -29.78
CA LYS A 96 7.44 -17.84 -31.21
C LYS A 96 8.18 -16.76 -32.00
N ASP A 97 8.26 -15.53 -31.50
CA ASP A 97 9.03 -14.46 -32.12
C ASP A 97 10.53 -14.80 -32.11
N PHE A 98 11.03 -15.39 -31.03
CA PHE A 98 12.38 -15.95 -30.99
C PHE A 98 12.63 -17.00 -32.09
N VAL A 99 11.70 -17.94 -32.28
CA VAL A 99 11.80 -18.93 -33.36
C VAL A 99 11.84 -18.25 -34.75
N ARG A 100 11.02 -17.21 -34.95
CA ARG A 100 11.07 -16.42 -36.20
C ARG A 100 12.44 -15.77 -36.44
N LEU A 101 13.05 -15.21 -35.39
CA LEU A 101 14.40 -14.66 -35.44
C LEU A 101 15.43 -15.74 -35.81
N MET A 102 15.32 -16.96 -35.24
CA MET A 102 16.19 -18.08 -35.59
C MET A 102 16.01 -18.53 -37.05
N ILE A 103 14.79 -18.49 -37.58
CA ILE A 103 14.53 -18.76 -39.00
C ILE A 103 15.21 -17.70 -39.88
N LEU A 104 15.11 -16.44 -39.52
CA LEU A 104 15.77 -15.34 -40.25
C LEU A 104 17.30 -15.48 -40.20
N TYR A 105 17.84 -15.88 -39.06
CA TYR A 105 19.27 -16.10 -38.87
C TYR A 105 19.79 -17.21 -39.76
N CYS A 106 18.99 -18.23 -40.18
CA CYS A 106 19.37 -19.22 -41.14
C CYS A 106 19.91 -18.59 -42.45
N GLY A 107 19.32 -17.46 -42.86
CA GLY A 107 19.75 -16.74 -44.06
C GLY A 107 21.11 -16.03 -43.96
N GLU A 108 21.60 -15.85 -42.75
CA GLU A 108 22.86 -15.17 -42.46
C GLU A 108 24.05 -16.14 -42.41
N ILE A 109 23.77 -17.45 -42.36
CA ILE A 109 24.80 -18.49 -42.33
C ILE A 109 25.38 -18.70 -43.77
N ASN A 110 26.65 -18.45 -43.95
CA ASN A 110 27.29 -18.48 -45.27
C ASN A 110 27.62 -19.90 -45.75
N ASP A 111 27.95 -20.80 -44.83
CA ASP A 111 28.23 -22.20 -45.14
C ASP A 111 26.95 -22.98 -45.44
N ASP A 112 26.82 -23.55 -46.59
CA ASP A 112 25.61 -24.25 -47.06
C ASP A 112 25.30 -25.50 -46.25
N ASP A 113 26.27 -26.25 -45.78
CA ASP A 113 26.10 -27.47 -45.00
C ASP A 113 25.70 -27.10 -43.54
N LEU A 114 26.35 -26.12 -42.98
CA LEU A 114 25.97 -25.57 -41.66
C LEU A 114 24.57 -24.99 -41.71
N ARG A 115 24.25 -24.19 -42.72
CA ARG A 115 22.90 -23.61 -42.90
C ARG A 115 21.83 -24.70 -43.00
N LYS A 116 22.09 -25.78 -43.75
CA LYS A 116 21.15 -26.90 -43.85
C LYS A 116 20.94 -27.60 -42.52
N ASN A 117 22.00 -27.84 -41.74
CA ASN A 117 21.95 -28.47 -40.45
C ASN A 117 21.21 -27.57 -39.43
N TYR A 118 21.53 -26.28 -39.43
CA TYR A 118 20.86 -25.29 -38.56
C TYR A 118 19.37 -25.16 -38.90
N THR A 119 19.01 -25.08 -40.18
CA THR A 119 17.62 -25.05 -40.61
C THR A 119 16.85 -26.27 -40.13
N ALA A 120 17.46 -27.46 -40.20
CA ALA A 120 16.86 -28.70 -39.69
C ALA A 120 16.66 -28.67 -38.15
N PHE A 121 17.57 -28.02 -37.42
CA PHE A 121 17.45 -27.81 -35.99
C PHE A 121 16.32 -26.81 -35.66
N VAL A 122 16.34 -25.64 -36.30
CA VAL A 122 15.33 -24.57 -36.05
C VAL A 122 13.92 -25.04 -36.41
N ASN A 123 13.76 -25.84 -37.47
CA ASN A 123 12.46 -26.40 -37.82
C ASN A 123 11.85 -27.27 -36.72
N LYS A 124 12.67 -27.91 -35.87
CA LYS A 124 12.16 -28.62 -34.67
C LYS A 124 11.61 -27.67 -33.61
N MET A 125 12.09 -26.42 -33.53
CA MET A 125 11.56 -25.40 -32.63
C MET A 125 10.14 -24.97 -33.04
N GLY A 126 9.67 -25.30 -34.23
CA GLY A 126 8.26 -25.21 -34.61
C GLY A 126 7.36 -26.13 -33.79
N ASP A 127 7.86 -27.21 -33.19
CA ASP A 127 7.12 -28.07 -32.30
C ASP A 127 6.92 -27.38 -30.92
N ARG A 128 5.67 -27.41 -30.41
CA ARG A 128 5.32 -26.88 -29.11
C ARG A 128 6.13 -27.52 -27.99
N ARG A 129 6.36 -28.83 -28.03
CA ARG A 129 7.10 -29.53 -26.98
C ARG A 129 8.54 -29.02 -26.84
N MET A 130 9.17 -28.68 -27.94
CA MET A 130 10.54 -28.11 -27.91
C MET A 130 10.53 -26.71 -27.32
N ARG A 131 9.58 -25.85 -27.72
CA ARG A 131 9.43 -24.50 -27.12
C ARG A 131 9.15 -24.56 -25.64
N ASP A 132 8.28 -25.47 -25.18
CA ASP A 132 7.97 -25.65 -23.76
C ASP A 132 9.22 -26.08 -22.95
N ARG A 133 10.10 -26.92 -23.52
CA ARG A 133 11.36 -27.31 -22.88
C ARG A 133 12.36 -26.15 -22.83
N ILE A 134 12.53 -25.40 -23.91
CA ILE A 134 13.37 -24.20 -23.94
C ILE A 134 12.89 -23.19 -22.87
N LEU A 135 11.59 -22.90 -22.80
CA LEU A 135 11.03 -22.01 -21.78
C LEU A 135 11.24 -22.52 -20.36
N LYS A 136 11.15 -23.85 -20.17
CA LYS A 136 11.38 -24.44 -18.85
C LYS A 136 12.84 -24.29 -18.42
N ASP A 137 13.79 -24.48 -19.30
CA ASP A 137 15.21 -24.26 -19.02
C ASP A 137 15.52 -22.77 -18.83
N ALA A 138 14.89 -21.89 -19.61
CA ALA A 138 15.03 -20.43 -19.48
C ALA A 138 14.49 -19.86 -18.16
N THR A 139 13.71 -20.62 -17.37
CA THR A 139 13.27 -20.16 -16.04
C THR A 139 14.44 -19.87 -15.09
N GLY A 140 15.58 -20.60 -15.25
CA GLY A 140 16.79 -20.35 -14.47
C GLY A 140 17.45 -19.03 -14.84
N GLU A 141 17.62 -18.79 -16.13
CA GLU A 141 18.27 -17.58 -16.67
C GLU A 141 17.46 -16.31 -16.42
N LEU A 142 16.14 -16.43 -16.45
CA LEU A 142 15.21 -15.32 -16.29
C LEU A 142 14.62 -15.23 -14.87
N HIS A 143 15.23 -15.91 -13.91
CA HIS A 143 14.74 -15.95 -12.54
C HIS A 143 14.75 -14.56 -11.90
N ILE A 144 13.67 -14.29 -11.12
CA ILE A 144 13.55 -13.15 -10.21
C ILE A 144 12.87 -13.61 -8.93
N SER A 145 13.36 -13.17 -7.78
CA SER A 145 12.66 -13.43 -6.52
C SER A 145 11.47 -12.49 -6.32
N ALA A 146 10.44 -12.95 -5.63
CA ALA A 146 9.28 -12.13 -5.30
C ALA A 146 9.60 -10.88 -4.45
N ALA A 147 10.74 -10.89 -3.75
CA ALA A 147 11.20 -9.78 -2.93
C ALA A 147 11.84 -8.64 -3.76
N GLN A 148 12.25 -8.91 -5.00
CA GLN A 148 12.83 -7.87 -5.87
C GLN A 148 11.77 -6.98 -6.50
N PHE A 149 10.52 -7.47 -6.61
CA PHE A 149 9.43 -6.64 -7.11
C PHE A 149 9.03 -5.58 -6.09
N ASP A 150 8.88 -4.34 -6.57
CA ASP A 150 8.48 -3.16 -5.79
C ASP A 150 9.35 -2.92 -4.54
N ALA A 151 10.63 -3.34 -4.60
CA ALA A 151 11.54 -3.31 -3.46
C ALA A 151 11.94 -1.88 -3.05
N ASN A 152 12.01 -0.94 -4.00
CA ASN A 152 12.39 0.43 -3.70
C ASN A 152 11.17 1.23 -3.18
N PRO A 153 11.14 1.62 -1.88
CA PRO A 153 10.00 2.31 -1.29
C PRO A 153 9.84 3.76 -1.73
N TYR A 154 10.80 4.32 -2.46
CA TYR A 154 10.79 5.71 -2.92
C TYR A 154 10.27 5.87 -4.35
N LEU A 155 10.14 4.79 -5.12
CA LEU A 155 9.70 4.88 -6.51
C LEU A 155 8.18 4.85 -6.61
N ILE A 156 7.64 5.79 -7.38
CA ILE A 156 6.22 5.83 -7.80
C ILE A 156 6.17 5.73 -9.32
N ASN A 157 5.60 4.65 -9.81
CA ASN A 157 5.48 4.40 -11.24
C ASN A 157 4.20 5.05 -11.78
N CYS A 158 4.35 6.11 -12.57
CA CYS A 158 3.27 6.73 -13.32
C CYS A 158 3.10 6.02 -14.68
N LEU A 159 1.99 6.25 -15.39
CA LEU A 159 1.74 5.64 -16.70
C LEU A 159 2.79 6.02 -17.77
N ASN A 160 3.55 7.06 -17.57
CA ASN A 160 4.54 7.57 -18.53
C ASN A 160 5.95 7.75 -17.95
N GLY A 161 6.23 7.22 -16.79
CA GLY A 161 7.56 7.34 -16.18
C GLY A 161 7.55 7.06 -14.69
N THR A 162 8.72 7.04 -14.10
CA THR A 162 8.92 6.78 -12.67
C THR A 162 9.34 8.06 -11.94
N TYR A 163 8.62 8.41 -10.89
CA TYR A 163 8.97 9.49 -9.98
C TYR A 163 9.76 8.93 -8.80
N ASP A 164 10.94 9.46 -8.55
CA ASP A 164 11.77 9.11 -7.40
C ASP A 164 11.59 10.13 -6.27
N LEU A 165 11.02 9.67 -5.15
CA LEU A 165 10.79 10.50 -3.96
C LEU A 165 12.07 10.79 -3.16
N SER A 166 13.17 10.10 -3.44
CA SER A 166 14.44 10.30 -2.74
C SER A 166 15.15 11.58 -3.18
N ASP A 167 15.10 11.87 -4.47
CA ASP A 167 15.75 13.01 -5.11
C ASP A 167 14.79 13.96 -5.84
N PHE A 168 13.48 13.62 -5.88
CA PHE A 168 12.43 14.39 -6.54
C PHE A 168 12.60 14.51 -8.05
N THR A 169 13.12 13.47 -8.69
CA THR A 169 13.25 13.39 -10.15
C THR A 169 12.15 12.55 -10.78
N PHE A 170 11.82 12.90 -12.01
CA PHE A 170 10.95 12.10 -12.88
C PHE A 170 11.74 11.66 -14.10
N ARG A 171 11.68 10.39 -14.43
CA ARG A 171 12.45 9.78 -15.53
C ARG A 171 11.61 8.74 -16.28
N GLU A 172 12.10 8.35 -17.45
CA GLU A 172 11.54 7.26 -18.23
C GLU A 172 11.44 5.95 -17.39
N PRO A 173 10.42 5.13 -17.65
CA PRO A 173 10.27 3.85 -16.98
C PRO A 173 11.46 2.92 -17.28
N ARG A 174 11.87 2.15 -16.30
CA ARG A 174 12.98 1.22 -16.45
C ARG A 174 12.56 -0.19 -16.03
N TRP A 175 12.90 -1.18 -16.84
CA TRP A 175 12.62 -2.59 -16.55
C TRP A 175 13.35 -3.10 -15.29
N ASP A 176 14.53 -2.58 -15.00
CA ASP A 176 15.37 -2.94 -13.86
C ASP A 176 14.92 -2.30 -12.52
N ASP A 177 13.92 -1.45 -12.54
CA ASP A 177 13.23 -0.99 -11.31
C ASP A 177 12.31 -2.08 -10.72
N TYR A 178 11.96 -3.08 -11.49
CA TYR A 178 11.06 -4.19 -11.14
C TYR A 178 9.72 -3.75 -10.53
N LEU A 179 9.16 -2.65 -11.00
CA LEU A 179 7.88 -2.12 -10.52
C LEU A 179 6.72 -2.89 -11.15
N THR A 180 5.78 -3.35 -10.30
CA THR A 180 4.57 -4.07 -10.73
C THR A 180 3.31 -3.22 -10.63
N MET A 181 3.38 -2.09 -9.92
CA MET A 181 2.27 -1.19 -9.67
C MET A 181 2.40 0.09 -10.50
N GLN A 182 1.24 0.68 -10.85
CA GLN A 182 1.19 1.96 -11.54
C GLN A 182 0.08 2.85 -10.96
N THR A 183 0.31 4.16 -11.02
CA THR A 183 -0.75 5.15 -10.80
C THR A 183 -1.72 5.18 -11.97
N ALA A 184 -2.88 5.82 -11.80
CA ALA A 184 -3.90 5.90 -12.84
C ALA A 184 -3.74 7.11 -13.80
N PHE A 185 -2.62 7.84 -13.72
CA PHE A 185 -2.41 9.06 -14.50
C PHE A 185 -1.03 9.13 -15.14
N ARG A 186 -0.93 9.95 -16.18
CA ARG A 186 0.32 10.39 -16.79
C ARG A 186 0.82 11.64 -16.08
N HIS A 187 2.03 11.60 -15.56
CA HIS A 187 2.61 12.75 -14.87
C HIS A 187 3.04 13.83 -15.88
N THR A 188 2.67 15.06 -15.59
CA THR A 188 3.17 16.22 -16.33
C THR A 188 4.48 16.71 -15.72
N VAL A 189 5.55 16.74 -16.49
CA VAL A 189 6.92 17.08 -16.01
C VAL A 189 7.07 18.49 -15.44
N ASN A 190 6.01 19.32 -15.52
CA ASN A 190 6.00 20.65 -14.94
C ASN A 190 5.90 20.57 -13.40
N ARG A 191 6.96 20.97 -12.69
CA ARG A 191 7.01 20.99 -11.22
C ARG A 191 6.05 22.00 -10.59
N ASP A 192 5.64 23.01 -11.32
CA ASP A 192 4.75 24.06 -10.84
C ASP A 192 3.27 23.76 -11.13
N ILE A 193 2.97 22.61 -11.71
CA ILE A 193 1.59 22.22 -11.96
C ILE A 193 0.79 22.16 -10.65
N ARG A 194 -0.40 22.75 -10.68
CA ARG A 194 -1.34 22.84 -9.56
C ARG A 194 -2.73 22.41 -10.03
N CYS A 195 -3.53 21.95 -9.10
CA CYS A 195 -4.96 21.76 -9.29
C CYS A 195 -5.69 22.74 -8.36
N GLU A 196 -6.09 23.90 -8.88
CA GLU A 196 -6.75 24.96 -8.09
C GLU A 196 -8.05 24.43 -7.46
N ARG A 197 -8.81 23.62 -8.18
CA ARG A 197 -10.05 23.04 -7.63
C ARG A 197 -9.78 22.12 -6.43
N TRP A 198 -8.66 21.37 -6.46
CA TRP A 198 -8.23 20.59 -5.30
C TRP A 198 -7.83 21.47 -4.11
N GLU A 199 -7.05 22.51 -4.36
CA GLU A 199 -6.61 23.43 -3.30
C GLU A 199 -7.83 24.14 -2.68
N THR A 200 -8.81 24.55 -3.49
CA THR A 200 -10.09 25.08 -3.02
C THR A 200 -10.87 24.04 -2.19
N PHE A 201 -10.96 22.80 -2.68
CA PHE A 201 -11.62 21.72 -1.93
C PHE A 201 -10.95 21.46 -0.58
N ILE A 202 -9.63 21.48 -0.51
CA ILE A 202 -8.90 21.34 0.78
C ILE A 202 -9.24 22.52 1.71
N ASP A 203 -9.26 23.75 1.21
CA ASP A 203 -9.64 24.92 2.01
C ASP A 203 -11.08 24.82 2.52
N GLU A 204 -12.01 24.40 1.67
CA GLU A 204 -13.41 24.17 2.01
C GLU A 204 -13.58 23.12 3.16
N VAL A 205 -12.95 21.94 3.04
CA VAL A 205 -13.11 20.85 4.02
C VAL A 205 -12.34 21.11 5.32
N THR A 206 -11.34 21.97 5.28
CA THR A 206 -10.60 22.41 6.46
C THR A 206 -11.17 23.68 7.08
N GLU A 207 -12.22 24.29 6.46
CA GLU A 207 -12.84 25.52 6.90
C GLU A 207 -11.86 26.69 7.03
N GLY A 208 -10.88 26.75 6.12
CA GLY A 208 -9.82 27.77 6.11
C GLY A 208 -8.73 27.58 7.18
N ASP A 209 -8.77 26.48 7.95
CA ASP A 209 -7.73 26.17 8.94
C ASP A 209 -6.44 25.73 8.24
N LYS A 210 -5.48 26.63 8.17
CA LYS A 210 -4.19 26.42 7.47
C LYS A 210 -3.33 25.33 8.12
N ASP A 211 -3.38 25.20 9.45
CA ASP A 211 -2.63 24.17 10.17
C ASP A 211 -3.19 22.78 9.84
N LYS A 212 -4.52 22.67 9.76
CA LYS A 212 -5.21 21.43 9.35
C LYS A 212 -4.89 21.07 7.89
N ALA A 213 -4.94 22.04 6.99
CA ALA A 213 -4.62 21.87 5.57
C ALA A 213 -3.15 21.44 5.39
N ASP A 214 -2.21 22.09 6.09
CA ASP A 214 -0.79 21.73 6.07
C ASP A 214 -0.55 20.33 6.63
N PHE A 215 -1.20 19.99 7.75
CA PHE A 215 -1.11 18.65 8.32
C PHE A 215 -1.63 17.57 7.37
N LEU A 216 -2.80 17.78 6.75
CA LEU A 216 -3.34 16.87 5.72
C LEU A 216 -2.40 16.73 4.53
N GLN A 217 -1.81 17.82 4.06
CA GLN A 217 -0.87 17.80 2.94
C GLN A 217 0.37 16.96 3.27
N ARG A 218 0.95 17.14 4.45
CA ARG A 218 2.10 16.34 4.92
C ARG A 218 1.74 14.87 5.10
N ALA A 219 0.59 14.57 5.69
CA ALA A 219 0.10 13.22 5.93
C ALA A 219 -0.15 12.46 4.63
N LEU A 220 -0.82 13.08 3.65
CA LEU A 220 -1.05 12.49 2.33
C LEU A 220 0.27 12.36 1.55
N GLY A 221 1.16 13.35 1.64
CA GLY A 221 2.50 13.27 1.06
C GLY A 221 3.33 12.11 1.62
N TYR A 222 3.33 11.95 2.93
CA TYR A 222 3.96 10.80 3.62
C TYR A 222 3.37 9.45 3.15
N SER A 223 2.06 9.40 2.93
CA SER A 223 1.36 8.16 2.53
C SER A 223 1.73 7.64 1.14
N MET A 224 2.48 8.39 0.34
CA MET A 224 3.07 7.88 -0.91
C MET A 224 4.30 7.00 -0.67
N LEU A 225 4.93 7.13 0.50
CA LEU A 225 6.13 6.39 0.85
C LEU A 225 5.80 4.94 1.19
N GLY A 226 6.65 4.00 0.76
CA GLY A 226 6.54 2.60 1.15
C GLY A 226 7.25 2.28 2.46
N LEU A 227 7.13 3.14 3.45
CA LEU A 227 7.77 3.01 4.74
C LEU A 227 6.78 3.36 5.86
N SER A 228 6.88 2.66 6.99
CA SER A 228 6.02 2.86 8.17
C SER A 228 6.74 3.58 9.32
N ASN A 229 7.62 4.53 9.01
CA ASN A 229 8.50 5.20 9.98
C ASN A 229 7.76 6.00 11.06
N GLU A 230 6.56 6.52 10.76
CA GLU A 230 5.77 7.32 11.69
C GLU A 230 4.88 6.47 12.59
N GLU A 231 4.85 5.17 12.39
CA GLU A 231 4.10 4.19 13.19
C GLU A 231 2.65 4.60 13.49
N CYS A 232 1.98 5.29 12.58
CA CYS A 232 0.65 5.84 12.84
C CYS A 232 -0.37 5.54 11.73
N MET A 233 -1.64 5.68 12.11
CA MET A 233 -2.78 5.69 11.21
C MET A 233 -3.54 7.01 11.32
N PHE A 234 -4.29 7.35 10.29
CA PHE A 234 -5.11 8.55 10.22
C PHE A 234 -6.59 8.19 10.30
N ILE A 235 -7.34 8.96 11.09
CA ILE A 235 -8.79 8.87 11.19
C ILE A 235 -9.37 10.19 10.73
N LEU A 236 -10.16 10.17 9.66
CA LEU A 236 -10.98 11.27 9.23
C LEU A 236 -12.35 11.16 9.93
N HIS A 237 -12.55 12.00 10.91
CA HIS A 237 -13.76 12.01 11.75
C HIS A 237 -14.69 13.15 11.38
N GLY A 238 -15.98 12.88 11.35
CA GLY A 238 -16.97 13.95 11.17
C GLY A 238 -18.38 13.43 11.38
N LYS A 239 -19.06 13.98 12.39
CA LYS A 239 -20.41 13.57 12.85
C LYS A 239 -21.48 13.71 11.79
N THR A 240 -21.27 14.58 10.80
CA THR A 240 -22.22 14.79 9.71
C THR A 240 -21.83 14.01 8.47
N THR A 241 -22.80 13.73 7.62
CA THR A 241 -22.56 13.27 6.25
C THR A 241 -22.21 14.46 5.35
N ARG A 242 -21.75 14.20 4.12
CA ARG A 242 -21.44 15.24 3.10
C ARG A 242 -20.44 16.28 3.59
N ASN A 243 -19.37 15.83 4.18
CA ASN A 243 -18.28 16.64 4.74
C ASN A 243 -16.95 16.53 3.97
N GLY A 244 -16.94 15.85 2.83
CA GLY A 244 -15.78 15.75 1.96
C GLY A 244 -14.83 14.58 2.24
N LYS A 245 -14.96 13.83 3.36
CA LYS A 245 -14.09 12.68 3.72
C LYS A 245 -13.93 11.69 2.55
N SER A 246 -15.06 11.17 2.05
CA SER A 246 -15.03 10.18 0.97
C SER A 246 -14.54 10.76 -0.35
N THR A 247 -14.80 12.03 -0.64
CA THR A 247 -14.27 12.70 -1.84
C THR A 247 -12.75 12.77 -1.78
N LEU A 248 -12.19 13.17 -0.63
CA LEU A 248 -10.74 13.21 -0.42
C LEU A 248 -10.11 11.83 -0.62
N LEU A 249 -10.59 10.80 0.09
CA LEU A 249 -10.00 9.47 0.02
C LEU A 249 -10.14 8.85 -1.38
N ASN A 250 -11.33 8.92 -1.99
CA ASN A 250 -11.56 8.34 -3.31
C ASN A 250 -10.73 9.01 -4.42
N THR A 251 -10.49 10.33 -4.31
CA THR A 251 -9.62 11.03 -5.28
C THR A 251 -8.18 10.51 -5.19
N ILE A 252 -7.65 10.38 -3.98
CA ILE A 252 -6.29 9.85 -3.77
C ILE A 252 -6.20 8.37 -4.16
N GLU A 253 -7.20 7.55 -3.81
CA GLU A 253 -7.28 6.15 -4.24
C GLU A 253 -7.23 6.02 -5.76
N THR A 254 -8.09 6.76 -6.45
CA THR A 254 -8.16 6.75 -7.92
C THR A 254 -6.82 7.17 -8.53
N MET A 255 -6.23 8.25 -8.03
CA MET A 255 -4.95 8.76 -8.53
C MET A 255 -3.81 7.76 -8.31
N LEU A 256 -3.70 7.19 -7.12
CA LEU A 256 -2.63 6.24 -6.78
C LEU A 256 -2.79 4.87 -7.46
N GLY A 257 -3.96 4.55 -7.98
CA GLY A 257 -4.19 3.33 -8.76
C GLY A 257 -3.77 2.06 -8.02
N ASP A 258 -2.85 1.30 -8.59
CA ASP A 258 -2.38 0.04 -8.00
C ASP A 258 -1.74 0.20 -6.61
N TYR A 259 -1.25 1.39 -6.24
CA TYR A 259 -0.67 1.66 -4.91
C TYR A 259 -1.73 1.83 -3.81
N ALA A 260 -3.00 2.05 -4.17
CA ALA A 260 -4.09 2.18 -3.22
C ALA A 260 -4.89 0.88 -3.06
N ARG A 261 -5.57 0.75 -1.92
CA ARG A 261 -6.53 -0.34 -1.70
C ARG A 261 -7.58 0.04 -0.67
N VAL A 262 -8.83 -0.23 -0.98
CA VAL A 262 -9.92 -0.22 -0.01
C VAL A 262 -9.93 -1.55 0.74
N ALA A 263 -9.93 -1.50 2.06
CA ALA A 263 -9.99 -2.67 2.93
C ALA A 263 -11.20 -2.60 3.86
N PRO A 264 -11.79 -3.73 4.25
CA PRO A 264 -12.85 -3.74 5.24
C PRO A 264 -12.32 -3.31 6.60
N VAL A 265 -13.04 -2.48 7.34
CA VAL A 265 -12.65 -1.98 8.66
C VAL A 265 -12.39 -3.12 9.68
N GLY A 266 -13.00 -4.27 9.46
CA GLY A 266 -12.79 -5.47 10.28
C GLY A 266 -11.31 -5.92 10.38
N ILE A 267 -10.39 -5.46 9.51
CA ILE A 267 -8.96 -5.81 9.64
C ILE A 267 -8.30 -5.14 10.85
N ILE A 268 -8.85 -4.03 11.34
CA ILE A 268 -8.35 -3.26 12.50
C ILE A 268 -9.32 -3.29 13.69
N CYS A 269 -10.40 -4.08 13.62
CA CYS A 269 -11.36 -4.23 14.70
C CYS A 269 -11.30 -5.60 15.35
N LYS A 270 -11.56 -5.67 16.65
CA LYS A 270 -11.67 -6.94 17.38
C LYS A 270 -12.91 -7.69 16.88
N GLY A 271 -12.73 -8.87 16.34
CA GLY A 271 -13.82 -9.77 15.95
C GLY A 271 -14.26 -10.63 17.14
N ASP A 272 -15.52 -11.10 17.12
CA ASP A 272 -16.06 -12.03 18.11
C ASP A 272 -15.45 -13.44 17.99
N ARG A 273 -14.81 -13.75 16.87
CA ARG A 273 -14.14 -15.04 16.63
C ARG A 273 -12.63 -14.87 16.67
N LEU A 274 -11.95 -15.75 17.38
CA LEU A 274 -10.50 -15.92 17.28
C LEU A 274 -10.16 -16.09 15.79
N ARG A 275 -9.35 -15.19 15.26
CA ARG A 275 -8.83 -15.31 13.90
C ARG A 275 -7.93 -16.54 13.89
N ASP A 276 -8.31 -17.54 13.10
CA ASP A 276 -7.43 -18.68 12.85
C ASP A 276 -6.20 -18.14 12.09
N ALA A 277 -5.05 -18.22 12.72
CA ALA A 277 -3.80 -17.70 12.15
C ALA A 277 -3.40 -18.43 10.86
N GLU A 278 -3.91 -19.65 10.65
CA GLU A 278 -3.66 -20.46 9.45
C GLU A 278 -4.72 -20.25 8.35
N ALA A 279 -5.82 -19.58 8.66
CA ALA A 279 -6.87 -19.34 7.67
C ALA A 279 -6.38 -18.42 6.54
N ALA A 280 -6.84 -18.71 5.32
CA ALA A 280 -6.58 -17.83 4.17
C ALA A 280 -7.19 -16.44 4.42
N SER A 281 -6.37 -15.39 4.26
CA SER A 281 -6.80 -14.00 4.34
C SER A 281 -6.44 -13.24 3.06
N PRO A 282 -7.25 -13.37 1.99
CA PRO A 282 -7.02 -12.67 0.73
C PRO A 282 -6.93 -11.14 0.91
N THR A 283 -7.66 -10.62 1.89
CA THR A 283 -7.63 -9.19 2.22
C THR A 283 -6.23 -8.76 2.67
N LEU A 284 -5.63 -9.48 3.62
CA LEU A 284 -4.29 -9.15 4.11
C LEU A 284 -3.21 -9.41 3.04
N ALA A 285 -3.31 -10.51 2.31
CA ALA A 285 -2.39 -10.80 1.20
C ALA A 285 -2.41 -9.69 0.13
N GLY A 286 -3.58 -9.10 -0.10
CA GLY A 286 -3.73 -7.99 -1.05
C GLY A 286 -3.19 -6.64 -0.56
N LEU A 287 -2.69 -6.53 0.67
CA LEU A 287 -2.04 -5.31 1.19
C LEU A 287 -0.54 -5.25 0.85
N LYS A 288 0.05 -6.36 0.39
CA LYS A 288 1.46 -6.39 0.00
C LYS A 288 1.77 -5.31 -1.04
N GLY A 289 2.77 -4.49 -0.78
CA GLY A 289 3.23 -3.42 -1.67
C GLY A 289 2.34 -2.18 -1.71
N LYS A 290 1.13 -2.19 -1.10
CA LYS A 290 0.28 -1.01 -1.07
C LYS A 290 0.91 0.10 -0.25
N ARG A 291 0.55 1.36 -0.60
CA ARG A 291 1.01 2.59 0.06
C ARG A 291 -0.11 3.30 0.82
N PHE A 292 -1.30 3.26 0.26
CA PHE A 292 -2.48 3.97 0.74
C PHE A 292 -3.63 2.99 0.93
N VAL A 293 -3.96 2.68 2.18
CA VAL A 293 -5.03 1.74 2.51
C VAL A 293 -6.15 2.47 3.23
N THR A 294 -7.31 2.49 2.61
CA THR A 294 -8.47 3.17 3.15
C THR A 294 -9.49 2.18 3.71
N MET A 295 -10.19 2.63 4.70
CA MET A 295 -11.30 1.92 5.32
C MET A 295 -12.42 2.92 5.57
N SER A 296 -13.64 2.51 5.32
CA SER A 296 -14.81 3.29 5.64
C SER A 296 -15.71 2.54 6.59
N GLU A 297 -16.48 3.32 7.33
CA GLU A 297 -17.45 2.85 8.29
C GLU A 297 -18.44 1.85 7.69
N SER A 298 -18.64 0.72 8.37
CA SER A 298 -19.83 -0.11 8.27
C SER A 298 -20.61 0.03 9.59
N ASN A 299 -21.92 -0.07 9.56
CA ASN A 299 -22.84 0.23 10.66
C ASN A 299 -22.61 -0.51 12.00
N GLU A 300 -21.57 -1.28 12.16
CA GLU A 300 -21.22 -2.02 13.37
C GLU A 300 -19.79 -1.72 13.79
N TYR A 301 -19.63 -0.72 14.68
CA TYR A 301 -18.36 -0.50 15.33
C TYR A 301 -18.05 -1.57 16.36
N GLY A 302 -17.03 -2.35 16.01
CA GLY A 302 -16.27 -3.10 16.98
C GLY A 302 -15.29 -2.18 17.74
N LYS A 303 -14.69 -2.73 18.77
CA LYS A 303 -13.53 -2.15 19.45
C LYS A 303 -12.34 -2.24 18.50
N LEU A 304 -11.47 -1.22 18.49
CA LEU A 304 -10.21 -1.32 17.76
C LEU A 304 -9.38 -2.48 18.30
N ASP A 305 -8.71 -3.15 17.39
CA ASP A 305 -7.69 -4.15 17.70
C ASP A 305 -6.33 -3.44 17.75
N GLU A 306 -5.98 -2.96 18.92
CA GLU A 306 -4.78 -2.15 19.15
C GLU A 306 -3.51 -2.93 18.84
N GLU A 307 -3.51 -4.25 19.08
CA GLU A 307 -2.39 -5.13 18.74
C GLU A 307 -2.20 -5.20 17.22
N GLN A 308 -3.29 -5.39 16.49
CA GLN A 308 -3.27 -5.43 15.04
C GLN A 308 -2.84 -4.08 14.43
N ILE A 309 -3.31 -2.97 15.00
CA ILE A 309 -2.87 -1.64 14.57
C ILE A 309 -1.38 -1.45 14.81
N LYS A 310 -0.86 -1.83 15.98
CA LYS A 310 0.57 -1.78 16.28
C LYS A 310 1.38 -2.60 15.28
N LYS A 311 0.91 -3.80 14.92
CA LYS A 311 1.54 -4.65 13.92
C LYS A 311 1.55 -4.00 12.54
N PHE A 312 0.43 -3.42 12.10
CA PHE A 312 0.32 -2.80 10.79
C PHE A 312 1.12 -1.50 10.64
N THR A 313 1.31 -0.77 11.74
CA THR A 313 2.01 0.50 11.74
C THR A 313 3.45 0.42 12.23
N GLY A 314 3.82 -0.63 12.94
CA GLY A 314 5.11 -0.77 13.63
C GLY A 314 6.22 -1.45 12.83
N GLY A 315 6.00 -1.76 11.55
CA GLY A 315 7.01 -2.42 10.72
C GLY A 315 7.22 -3.90 11.07
N GLU A 316 6.27 -4.56 11.73
CA GLU A 316 6.30 -5.99 11.98
C GLU A 316 5.86 -6.78 10.73
N GLU A 317 6.46 -7.93 10.51
CA GLU A 317 6.11 -8.80 9.39
C GLU A 317 4.66 -9.29 9.46
N ILE A 318 3.97 -9.20 8.32
CA ILE A 318 2.64 -9.73 8.12
C ILE A 318 2.74 -11.01 7.30
N THR A 319 2.31 -12.12 7.87
CA THR A 319 2.12 -13.37 7.12
C THR A 319 0.67 -13.48 6.70
N ALA A 320 0.44 -13.61 5.41
CA ALA A 320 -0.90 -13.74 4.85
C ALA A 320 -0.91 -14.75 3.70
N ARG A 321 -2.06 -15.40 3.50
CA ARG A 321 -2.24 -16.39 2.45
C ARG A 321 -3.46 -16.04 1.60
N ALA A 322 -3.25 -15.86 0.29
CA ALA A 322 -4.36 -15.81 -0.65
C ALA A 322 -4.95 -17.22 -0.86
N LEU A 323 -6.18 -17.26 -1.37
CA LEU A 323 -6.84 -18.55 -1.67
C LEU A 323 -5.98 -19.34 -2.68
N TYR A 324 -5.75 -20.61 -2.37
CA TYR A 324 -4.97 -21.53 -3.20
C TYR A 324 -3.51 -21.16 -3.44
N GLN A 325 -2.96 -20.23 -2.67
CA GLN A 325 -1.55 -19.83 -2.76
C GLN A 325 -0.78 -20.18 -1.48
N ALA A 326 0.54 -20.23 -1.59
CA ALA A 326 1.41 -20.33 -0.42
C ALA A 326 1.30 -19.07 0.43
N ALA A 327 1.57 -19.19 1.74
CA ALA A 327 1.67 -18.03 2.61
C ALA A 327 2.83 -17.14 2.16
N THR A 328 2.60 -15.84 2.18
CA THR A 328 3.61 -14.83 1.87
C THR A 328 3.82 -13.94 3.10
N THR A 329 5.06 -13.71 3.47
CA THR A 329 5.43 -12.78 4.54
C THR A 329 5.97 -11.49 3.90
N PHE A 330 5.53 -10.34 4.40
CA PHE A 330 5.95 -9.04 3.92
C PHE A 330 5.91 -8.00 5.02
N LEU A 331 6.71 -6.94 4.89
CA LEU A 331 6.65 -5.77 5.75
C LEU A 331 5.54 -4.82 5.28
N PRO A 332 4.77 -4.20 6.19
CA PRO A 332 3.81 -3.17 5.85
C PRO A 332 4.51 -2.00 5.15
N GLN A 333 4.01 -1.64 3.96
CA GLN A 333 4.47 -0.48 3.20
C GLN A 333 3.36 0.57 3.06
N PHE A 334 2.30 0.46 3.86
CA PHE A 334 1.10 1.24 3.71
C PHE A 334 0.81 2.10 4.92
N THR A 335 0.15 3.20 4.66
CA THR A 335 -0.46 4.06 5.66
C THR A 335 -1.96 3.79 5.69
N LEU A 336 -2.51 3.59 6.90
CA LEU A 336 -3.93 3.32 7.12
C LEU A 336 -4.72 4.62 7.27
N TRP A 337 -5.83 4.72 6.54
CA TRP A 337 -6.78 5.83 6.59
C TRP A 337 -8.18 5.31 6.88
N LEU A 338 -8.76 5.70 8.02
CA LEU A 338 -10.11 5.35 8.41
C LEU A 338 -11.02 6.56 8.25
N SER A 339 -12.12 6.43 7.51
CA SER A 339 -13.19 7.42 7.47
C SER A 339 -14.35 6.96 8.34
N CYS A 340 -14.73 7.77 9.32
CA CYS A 340 -15.80 7.42 10.25
C CYS A 340 -16.67 8.63 10.64
N ASN A 341 -17.91 8.36 11.07
CA ASN A 341 -18.80 9.36 11.66
C ASN A 341 -18.69 9.36 13.17
N ASP A 342 -18.52 8.20 13.76
CA ASP A 342 -18.25 8.03 15.18
C ASP A 342 -16.87 7.42 15.39
N LEU A 343 -16.14 7.86 16.39
CA LEU A 343 -14.82 7.34 16.71
C LEU A 343 -14.96 5.93 17.35
N PRO A 344 -14.24 4.91 16.86
CA PRO A 344 -14.34 3.56 17.40
C PRO A 344 -13.80 3.48 18.84
N MET A 345 -14.31 2.53 19.63
CA MET A 345 -13.84 2.35 21.00
C MET A 345 -12.41 1.82 21.05
N VAL A 346 -11.59 2.43 21.92
CA VAL A 346 -10.22 2.03 22.23
C VAL A 346 -10.16 1.47 23.65
N THR A 347 -9.59 0.28 23.80
CA THR A 347 -9.48 -0.39 25.12
C THR A 347 -8.07 -0.35 25.71
N ASP A 348 -7.04 -0.20 24.88
CA ASP A 348 -5.64 -0.01 25.30
C ASP A 348 -5.18 1.42 24.97
N LYS A 349 -5.16 2.27 25.99
CA LYS A 349 -4.76 3.67 25.85
C LYS A 349 -3.30 3.89 25.45
N SER A 350 -2.46 2.85 25.47
CA SER A 350 -1.07 2.95 25.01
C SER A 350 -0.97 3.40 23.55
N ILE A 351 -2.03 3.18 22.76
CA ILE A 351 -2.09 3.61 21.35
C ILE A 351 -2.15 5.14 21.21
N PHE A 352 -2.74 5.86 22.21
CA PHE A 352 -2.73 7.32 22.27
C PHE A 352 -1.38 7.85 22.75
N ALA A 353 -0.83 7.24 23.81
CA ALA A 353 0.45 7.62 24.37
C ALA A 353 1.61 7.46 23.35
N SER A 354 1.51 6.49 22.45
CA SER A 354 2.46 6.27 21.35
C SER A 354 2.17 7.14 20.12
N GLU A 355 1.19 8.03 20.17
CA GLU A 355 0.75 8.87 19.03
C GLU A 355 0.40 8.09 17.74
N ARG A 356 0.02 6.81 17.87
CA ARG A 356 -0.30 5.95 16.71
C ARG A 356 -1.62 6.31 16.03
N ILE A 357 -2.49 7.05 16.69
CA ILE A 357 -3.74 7.54 16.13
C ILE A 357 -3.65 9.05 15.92
N LYS A 358 -3.86 9.49 14.70
CA LYS A 358 -3.95 10.88 14.29
C LYS A 358 -5.38 11.15 13.81
N VAL A 359 -6.13 11.98 14.52
CA VAL A 359 -7.53 12.30 14.16
C VAL A 359 -7.59 13.66 13.50
N VAL A 360 -8.26 13.74 12.36
CA VAL A 360 -8.55 14.98 11.65
C VAL A 360 -10.07 15.14 11.52
N GLU A 361 -10.58 16.23 12.07
CA GLU A 361 -12.02 16.52 12.04
C GLU A 361 -12.44 17.20 10.73
N PHE A 362 -13.55 16.69 10.19
CA PHE A 362 -14.29 17.21 9.04
C PHE A 362 -15.66 17.70 9.50
N ASN A 363 -15.70 18.92 10.03
CA ASN A 363 -16.89 19.49 10.66
C ASN A 363 -17.81 20.21 9.64
N ARG A 364 -17.27 20.57 8.47
CA ARG A 364 -18.04 21.16 7.38
C ARG A 364 -19.17 20.21 6.94
N HIS A 365 -20.34 20.76 6.76
CA HIS A 365 -21.47 20.10 6.10
C HIS A 365 -21.83 20.87 4.83
N PHE A 366 -21.68 20.25 3.68
CA PHE A 366 -22.06 20.85 2.39
C PHE A 366 -23.55 20.69 2.18
N LYS A 367 -24.28 21.79 2.19
CA LYS A 367 -25.72 21.82 1.90
C LYS A 367 -25.98 21.42 0.44
N PRO A 368 -27.22 20.98 0.08
CA PRO A 368 -27.51 20.54 -1.28
C PRO A 368 -27.11 21.54 -2.37
N GLU A 369 -27.29 22.83 -2.13
CA GLU A 369 -26.94 23.92 -3.04
C GLU A 369 -25.44 24.19 -3.15
N GLU A 370 -24.63 23.73 -2.19
CA GLU A 370 -23.18 23.86 -2.18
C GLU A 370 -22.49 22.64 -2.81
N GLN A 371 -23.27 21.59 -3.11
CA GLN A 371 -22.70 20.33 -3.61
C GLN A 371 -22.44 20.39 -5.09
N ASP A 372 -21.19 20.20 -5.45
CA ASP A 372 -20.74 20.06 -6.83
C ASP A 372 -20.81 18.57 -7.25
N ILE A 373 -21.75 18.24 -8.11
CA ILE A 373 -21.99 16.89 -8.62
C ILE A 373 -20.80 16.42 -9.47
N ASN A 374 -20.11 17.32 -10.14
CA ASN A 374 -19.02 17.02 -11.06
C ASN A 374 -17.66 16.97 -10.36
N LEU A 375 -17.57 17.39 -9.10
CA LEU A 375 -16.30 17.51 -8.38
C LEU A 375 -15.44 16.24 -8.45
N LYS A 376 -16.04 15.06 -8.29
CA LYS A 376 -15.29 13.78 -8.36
C LYS A 376 -14.66 13.57 -9.73
N ASN A 377 -15.40 13.85 -10.81
CA ASN A 377 -14.92 13.70 -12.17
C ASN A 377 -13.82 14.73 -12.48
N GLU A 378 -13.99 15.97 -12.02
CA GLU A 378 -12.97 17.02 -12.17
C GLU A 378 -11.67 16.64 -11.48
N LEU A 379 -11.74 16.22 -10.22
CA LEU A 379 -10.56 15.84 -9.43
C LEU A 379 -9.87 14.55 -9.90
N THR A 380 -10.55 13.72 -10.70
CA THR A 380 -9.99 12.50 -11.28
C THR A 380 -9.67 12.64 -12.79
N SER A 381 -9.67 13.84 -13.32
CA SER A 381 -9.13 14.12 -14.67
C SER A 381 -7.60 13.96 -14.67
N GLN A 382 -7.01 13.69 -15.84
CA GLN A 382 -5.56 13.49 -15.97
C GLN A 382 -4.75 14.69 -15.46
N GLU A 383 -5.17 15.90 -15.84
CA GLU A 383 -4.53 17.15 -15.41
C GLU A 383 -4.67 17.37 -13.91
N ALA A 384 -5.87 17.15 -13.37
CA ALA A 384 -6.12 17.31 -11.93
C ALA A 384 -5.27 16.32 -11.11
N MET A 385 -5.25 15.04 -11.49
CA MET A 385 -4.46 14.03 -10.81
C MET A 385 -2.96 14.37 -10.81
N SER A 386 -2.42 14.87 -11.92
CA SER A 386 -1.02 15.33 -11.98
C SER A 386 -0.77 16.52 -11.03
N GLY A 387 -1.69 17.48 -10.96
CA GLY A 387 -1.61 18.61 -10.03
C GLY A 387 -1.74 18.21 -8.56
N ILE A 388 -2.64 17.27 -8.25
CA ILE A 388 -2.85 16.70 -6.91
C ILE A 388 -1.60 15.91 -6.48
N PHE A 389 -1.03 15.11 -7.38
CA PHE A 389 0.21 14.39 -7.12
C PHE A 389 1.34 15.36 -6.75
N MET A 390 1.53 16.44 -7.51
CA MET A 390 2.53 17.46 -7.16
C MET A 390 2.20 18.21 -5.87
N TRP A 391 0.92 18.36 -5.53
CA TRP A 391 0.52 18.88 -4.22
C TRP A 391 0.94 17.94 -3.09
N MET A 392 0.79 16.61 -3.27
CA MET A 392 1.27 15.60 -2.33
C MET A 392 2.80 15.56 -2.26
N ILE A 393 3.51 15.72 -3.38
CA ILE A 393 4.99 15.84 -3.39
C ILE A 393 5.44 17.03 -2.55
N ARG A 394 4.81 18.20 -2.71
CA ARG A 394 5.06 19.36 -1.84
C ARG A 394 4.80 19.06 -0.36
N GLY A 395 3.75 18.27 -0.08
CA GLY A 395 3.46 17.77 1.26
C GLY A 395 4.55 16.86 1.81
N TYR A 396 5.07 15.96 0.99
CA TYR A 396 6.18 15.09 1.37
C TYR A 396 7.47 15.87 1.66
N ILE A 397 7.78 16.90 0.87
CA ILE A 397 8.91 17.79 1.13
C ILE A 397 8.76 18.47 2.50
N ARG A 398 7.56 18.99 2.81
CA ARG A 398 7.26 19.61 4.13
C ARG A 398 7.33 18.58 5.26
N TYR A 399 6.88 17.35 5.01
CA TYR A 399 7.02 16.25 5.96
C TYR A 399 8.49 15.96 6.29
N LYS A 400 9.38 15.89 5.30
CA LYS A 400 10.82 15.71 5.53
C LYS A 400 11.42 16.80 6.41
N GLN A 401 10.88 18.01 6.37
CA GLN A 401 11.35 19.16 7.16
C GLN A 401 10.76 19.19 8.57
N ASN A 402 9.46 18.89 8.71
CA ASN A 402 8.69 19.17 9.91
C ASN A 402 8.12 17.91 10.60
N GLY A 403 8.23 16.73 9.97
CA GLY A 403 7.56 15.49 10.42
C GLY A 403 6.03 15.60 10.37
N LEU A 404 5.36 14.67 11.06
CA LEU A 404 3.88 14.65 11.21
C LEU A 404 3.43 15.32 12.52
N LYS A 405 4.09 16.40 12.94
CA LYS A 405 3.66 17.16 14.13
C LYS A 405 2.31 17.83 13.87
N MET A 406 1.36 17.59 14.76
CA MET A 406 0.05 18.26 14.76
C MET A 406 0.14 19.56 15.55
N ALA A 407 -0.57 20.58 15.08
CA ALA A 407 -0.75 21.82 15.83
C ALA A 407 -1.49 21.58 17.17
N PRO A 408 -1.27 22.41 18.21
CA PRO A 408 -1.85 22.16 19.54
C PRO A 408 -3.37 22.03 19.55
N HIS A 409 -4.09 22.79 18.72
CA HIS A 409 -5.54 22.73 18.62
C HIS A 409 -6.03 21.43 17.95
N LEU A 410 -5.30 20.89 16.98
CA LEU A 410 -5.61 19.60 16.37
C LEU A 410 -5.36 18.43 17.35
N LYS A 411 -4.34 18.54 18.20
CA LYS A 411 -4.09 17.55 19.28
C LYS A 411 -5.21 17.50 20.32
N LYS A 412 -5.99 18.58 20.50
CA LYS A 412 -7.13 18.58 21.44
C LYS A 412 -8.16 17.51 21.08
N VAL A 413 -8.40 17.27 19.81
CA VAL A 413 -9.34 16.25 19.34
C VAL A 413 -8.88 14.85 19.77
N VAL A 414 -7.61 14.52 19.60
CA VAL A 414 -7.04 13.24 20.02
C VAL A 414 -7.13 13.08 21.54
N ARG A 415 -6.82 14.16 22.29
CA ARG A 415 -6.95 14.16 23.77
C ARG A 415 -8.40 13.98 24.23
N GLN A 416 -9.35 14.58 23.51
CA GLN A 416 -10.77 14.39 23.83
C GLN A 416 -11.18 12.95 23.55
N TYR A 417 -10.76 12.40 22.41
CA TYR A 417 -11.00 10.99 22.07
C TYR A 417 -10.41 10.03 23.13
N GLU A 418 -9.20 10.31 23.63
CA GLU A 418 -8.60 9.56 24.74
C GLU A 418 -9.45 9.63 26.02
N LYS A 419 -9.93 10.83 26.38
CA LYS A 419 -10.82 11.03 27.55
C LYS A 419 -12.15 10.30 27.38
N ASP A 420 -12.75 10.37 26.20
CA ASP A 420 -14.02 9.70 25.89
C ASP A 420 -13.90 8.16 25.93
N ASN A 421 -12.70 7.62 25.86
CA ASN A 421 -12.41 6.18 26.04
C ASN A 421 -11.91 5.85 27.47
N ASP A 422 -11.86 6.83 28.36
CA ASP A 422 -11.44 6.64 29.73
C ASP A 422 -12.62 6.32 30.65
N LEU A 423 -13.04 5.06 30.64
CA LEU A 423 -14.17 4.61 31.47
C LEU A 423 -13.97 4.82 32.96
N VAL A 424 -12.71 4.80 33.43
CA VAL A 424 -12.42 5.04 34.86
C VAL A 424 -12.54 6.51 35.16
N LEU A 425 -12.04 7.40 34.32
CA LEU A 425 -12.24 8.84 34.48
C LEU A 425 -13.72 9.22 34.43
N GLN A 426 -14.47 8.69 33.46
CA GLN A 426 -15.92 8.93 33.34
C GLN A 426 -16.68 8.49 34.61
N PHE A 427 -16.33 7.32 35.15
CA PHE A 427 -16.89 6.83 36.40
C PHE A 427 -16.54 7.77 37.56
N LEU A 428 -15.27 8.19 37.67
CA LEU A 428 -14.82 9.10 38.73
C LEU A 428 -15.55 10.44 38.63
N GLU A 429 -15.65 11.03 37.46
CA GLU A 429 -16.40 12.29 37.25
C GLU A 429 -17.90 12.14 37.52
N ALA A 430 -18.49 11.01 37.15
CA ALA A 430 -19.93 10.78 37.34
C ALA A 430 -20.31 10.45 38.77
N ARG A 431 -19.52 9.66 39.49
CA ARG A 431 -19.93 9.01 40.75
C ARG A 431 -19.04 9.30 41.94
N CYS A 432 -17.86 9.90 41.75
CA CYS A 432 -16.91 10.14 42.84
C CYS A 432 -16.67 11.64 43.05
N GLU A 433 -16.25 11.99 44.25
CA GLU A 433 -15.76 13.33 44.60
C GLU A 433 -14.55 13.21 45.54
N ARG A 434 -13.72 14.25 45.55
CA ARG A 434 -12.61 14.35 46.51
C ARG A 434 -13.11 14.69 47.88
N CYS A 435 -12.54 14.02 48.88
CA CYS A 435 -12.86 14.28 50.28
C CYS A 435 -11.67 13.84 51.13
N ASP A 436 -10.91 14.79 51.67
CA ASP A 436 -9.60 14.58 52.30
C ASP A 436 -9.69 13.58 53.50
N ASP A 437 -10.80 13.55 54.22
CA ASP A 437 -11.00 12.63 55.36
C ASP A 437 -11.55 11.25 54.94
N ALA A 438 -11.87 11.06 53.69
CA ALA A 438 -12.50 9.81 53.20
C ALA A 438 -11.51 8.71 52.95
N VAL A 439 -11.91 7.48 53.27
CA VAL A 439 -11.16 6.25 52.98
C VAL A 439 -12.10 5.24 52.34
N MET A 440 -11.81 4.84 51.13
CA MET A 440 -12.61 3.87 50.36
C MET A 440 -11.81 2.59 50.04
N LYS A 441 -12.43 1.43 50.31
CA LYS A 441 -11.82 0.14 49.92
C LYS A 441 -11.81 0.03 48.38
N SER A 442 -10.69 -0.41 47.81
CA SER A 442 -10.55 -0.66 46.38
C SER A 442 -11.65 -1.59 45.84
N LYS A 443 -12.05 -2.60 46.62
CA LYS A 443 -13.13 -3.53 46.27
C LYS A 443 -14.47 -2.84 46.11
N ASP A 444 -14.79 -1.90 47.02
CA ASP A 444 -16.08 -1.21 47.01
C ASP A 444 -16.16 -0.21 45.89
N LEU A 445 -15.07 0.51 45.62
CA LEU A 445 -14.94 1.40 44.47
C LEU A 445 -15.09 0.62 43.14
N TYR A 446 -14.47 -0.52 43.04
CA TYR A 446 -14.61 -1.41 41.87
C TYR A 446 -16.04 -1.95 41.70
N ASN A 447 -16.71 -2.32 42.79
CA ASN A 447 -18.11 -2.76 42.74
C ASN A 447 -19.03 -1.65 42.25
N SER A 448 -18.82 -0.41 42.73
CA SER A 448 -19.55 0.77 42.26
C SER A 448 -19.28 1.04 40.77
N PHE A 449 -18.04 0.91 40.32
CA PHE A 449 -17.69 0.97 38.89
C PHE A 449 -18.45 -0.06 38.07
N LYS A 450 -18.55 -1.32 38.54
CA LYS A 450 -19.27 -2.35 37.79
C LYS A 450 -20.75 -2.03 37.64
N ILE A 451 -21.39 -1.49 38.71
CA ILE A 451 -22.80 -1.09 38.67
C ILE A 451 -22.99 0.05 37.68
N TRP A 452 -22.14 1.08 37.75
CA TRP A 452 -22.18 2.24 36.86
C TRP A 452 -21.95 1.79 35.40
N ALA A 453 -20.88 1.03 35.11
CA ALA A 453 -20.57 0.59 33.77
C ALA A 453 -21.72 -0.22 33.14
N LYS A 454 -22.39 -1.08 33.91
CA LYS A 454 -23.56 -1.83 33.42
C LYS A 454 -24.74 -0.89 33.12
N ALA A 455 -24.98 0.13 33.98
CA ALA A 455 -26.05 1.08 33.77
C ALA A 455 -25.84 1.95 32.53
N GLU A 456 -24.60 2.32 32.25
CA GLU A 456 -24.20 3.09 31.04
C GLU A 456 -24.02 2.21 29.79
N GLY A 457 -24.20 0.89 29.85
CA GLY A 457 -23.96 0.00 28.75
C GLY A 457 -22.46 -0.15 28.37
N ALA A 458 -21.57 0.32 29.27
CA ALA A 458 -20.13 0.32 29.06
C ALA A 458 -19.50 -1.05 29.42
N PRO A 459 -18.37 -1.42 28.80
CA PRO A 459 -17.68 -2.66 29.13
C PRO A 459 -17.13 -2.65 30.57
N VAL A 460 -17.36 -3.73 31.29
CA VAL A 460 -16.85 -3.89 32.65
C VAL A 460 -15.39 -4.34 32.62
N LEU A 461 -14.47 -3.49 33.08
CA LEU A 461 -13.06 -3.82 33.21
C LEU A 461 -12.86 -4.90 34.29
N SER A 462 -11.81 -5.73 34.16
CA SER A 462 -11.40 -6.60 35.27
C SER A 462 -10.90 -5.77 36.46
N ALA A 463 -10.99 -6.32 37.69
CA ALA A 463 -10.54 -5.61 38.89
C ALA A 463 -9.05 -5.19 38.79
N ARG A 464 -8.21 -6.04 38.21
CA ARG A 464 -6.79 -5.72 37.97
C ARG A 464 -6.63 -4.52 37.04
N LYS A 465 -7.36 -4.51 35.91
CA LYS A 465 -7.31 -3.42 34.92
C LYS A 465 -7.90 -2.14 35.51
N PHE A 466 -9.03 -2.19 36.20
CA PHE A 466 -9.62 -1.05 36.89
C PHE A 466 -8.63 -0.39 37.87
N ASN A 467 -7.97 -1.18 38.73
CA ASN A 467 -7.00 -0.65 39.67
C ASN A 467 -5.76 -0.05 38.99
N SER A 468 -5.30 -0.64 37.90
CA SER A 468 -4.21 -0.08 37.09
C SER A 468 -4.59 1.23 36.42
N GLU A 469 -5.83 1.35 35.95
CA GLU A 469 -6.32 2.61 35.37
C GLU A 469 -6.54 3.70 36.44
N MET A 470 -7.02 3.33 37.65
CA MET A 470 -7.11 4.25 38.78
C MET A 470 -5.80 4.95 39.11
N GLU A 471 -4.68 4.22 39.02
CA GLU A 471 -3.32 4.78 39.27
C GLU A 471 -2.89 5.83 38.26
N ARG A 472 -3.56 5.91 37.11
CA ARG A 472 -3.35 6.97 36.10
C ARG A 472 -4.06 8.28 36.44
N HIS A 473 -4.91 8.27 37.45
CA HIS A 473 -5.69 9.43 37.90
C HIS A 473 -5.33 9.84 39.33
N PRO A 474 -4.05 10.18 39.61
CA PRO A 474 -3.58 10.51 40.95
C PRO A 474 -4.29 11.74 41.52
N ASP A 475 -4.83 12.59 40.67
CA ASP A 475 -5.57 13.80 41.08
C ASP A 475 -6.91 13.50 41.77
N TRP A 476 -7.40 12.25 41.69
CA TRP A 476 -8.69 11.86 42.27
C TRP A 476 -8.58 11.28 43.69
N PHE A 477 -7.40 10.97 44.16
CA PHE A 477 -7.17 10.45 45.50
C PHE A 477 -5.81 10.95 46.04
N GLU A 478 -5.65 11.01 47.35
CA GLU A 478 -4.42 11.46 47.99
C GLU A 478 -3.31 10.39 47.87
N ARG A 479 -3.65 9.15 48.25
CA ARG A 479 -2.72 8.01 48.20
C ARG A 479 -3.47 6.68 48.16
N LYS A 480 -2.78 5.64 47.70
CA LYS A 480 -3.18 4.24 47.83
C LYS A 480 -2.33 3.58 48.91
N SER A 481 -2.95 2.85 49.82
CA SER A 481 -2.28 2.17 50.94
C SER A 481 -3.04 0.88 51.33
N PHE A 482 -2.59 0.22 52.39
CA PHE A 482 -3.29 -0.89 52.97
C PHE A 482 -3.83 -0.49 54.37
N LYS A 483 -5.07 -0.85 54.64
CA LYS A 483 -5.71 -0.71 55.96
C LYS A 483 -6.45 -2.00 56.28
N ASP A 484 -6.17 -2.57 57.46
CA ASP A 484 -6.76 -3.85 57.91
C ASP A 484 -6.63 -4.99 56.90
N GLY A 485 -5.46 -5.05 56.20
CA GLY A 485 -5.17 -6.08 55.17
C GLY A 485 -5.82 -5.86 53.80
N TYR A 486 -6.50 -4.76 53.60
CA TYR A 486 -7.19 -4.43 52.32
C TYR A 486 -6.59 -3.20 51.64
N PRO A 487 -6.48 -3.18 50.30
CA PRO A 487 -6.06 -2.01 49.58
C PRO A 487 -7.18 -0.92 49.65
N VAL A 488 -6.76 0.29 49.97
CA VAL A 488 -7.68 1.45 50.17
C VAL A 488 -7.12 2.67 49.40
N TYR A 489 -8.03 3.54 48.98
CA TYR A 489 -7.76 4.88 48.48
C TYR A 489 -8.15 5.92 49.49
N TYR A 490 -7.26 6.85 49.80
CA TYR A 490 -7.52 8.01 50.68
C TYR A 490 -7.87 9.23 49.84
N GLY A 491 -8.73 10.10 50.34
CA GLY A 491 -9.06 11.34 49.68
C GLY A 491 -10.17 11.23 48.62
N ILE A 492 -10.90 10.10 48.54
CA ILE A 492 -12.00 9.89 47.61
C ILE A 492 -13.22 9.24 48.27
N LYS A 493 -14.40 9.68 47.89
CA LYS A 493 -15.68 9.05 48.26
C LYS A 493 -16.66 9.02 47.10
N MET A 494 -17.72 8.23 47.23
CA MET A 494 -18.87 8.29 46.30
C MET A 494 -19.65 9.57 46.54
N LYS A 495 -20.14 10.17 45.46
CA LYS A 495 -21.13 11.26 45.56
C LYS A 495 -22.41 10.73 46.19
N ASP A 496 -23.00 11.50 47.04
CA ASP A 496 -24.34 11.20 47.55
C ASP A 496 -25.32 11.24 46.37
N VAL A 497 -25.94 10.07 46.08
CA VAL A 497 -26.97 10.00 45.03
C VAL A 497 -28.23 10.64 45.63
N LEU A 498 -28.57 11.85 45.17
CA LEU A 498 -29.84 12.48 45.42
C LEU A 498 -30.98 11.69 44.80
#